data_74607eff44ec33e41e5357ab4f1cc812
#
_entry.id   74607eff44ec33e41e5357ab4f1cc812
#
_cell.length_a   1.000
_cell.length_b   1.000
_cell.length_c   1.000
_cell.angle_alpha   90.00
_cell.angle_beta   90.00
_cell.angle_gamma   90.00
#
_symmetry.space_group_name_H-M   'P 1'
#
loop_
_entity.id
_entity.type
_entity.pdbx_description
1 polymer ?
#
loop_
_entity_poly.entity_id
_entity_poly.type
_entity_poly.pdbx_seq_one_letter_code
_entity_poly.pdbx_strand_id
1 'polypeptide(L)'
;MLSVSVVTYAPVSENGNARSNAFVYGICIENISTRQINGTASIFKEIDPEEELFGNEVSILQGSGRERSEFALNPLEKIWIPSVIYAPGRYEEAESIRLNSEYWFDQTHSYFRNIIGRLMVEKNPVEGALFERSVMQCFNAIAMNAEGEVVGSNWGSFPATRQIWMKDMYYAFLPFCLLEPDLAWKGAEWFVHYGVRPKGDKCEGGVTHSLGNSLAGILLAGITFESTGKAEFLINKPEMFSKMNQIMDEVEHVENAEDSLYPSIWISDALALGKYHTGSNICVWKAFQSMAEIYGDAFHDGKKQAYYAEKAKKLKAAIEDKMTVMVDGKRQYLEGIGGVEESQKRWISEENYKKPFLDTALIFLQDVIRDKKINLLMHDGEESDTTLMPFYGYCDYFHESYRNFVNFTVTENPTYDAEIKGIRWGGMSGATFPGFISALSAAEDEESFRGREGRMTELLRLADVDGSWWAI
;
A
#
# COMPACT_ATOMS: atom_id res chain seq x y z
N MET A 1 23.54 -8.90 -34.96
CA MET A 1 22.33 -8.66 -34.11
C MET A 1 22.81 -8.03 -32.82
N LEU A 2 22.11 -7.00 -32.37
CA LEU A 2 22.34 -6.37 -31.06
C LEU A 2 21.22 -6.78 -30.10
N SER A 3 21.59 -7.07 -28.88
CA SER A 3 20.68 -7.12 -27.72
C SER A 3 20.73 -5.77 -27.04
N VAL A 4 19.58 -5.18 -26.74
CA VAL A 4 19.48 -3.89 -26.06
C VAL A 4 18.62 -4.08 -24.81
N SER A 5 19.18 -3.76 -23.67
CA SER A 5 18.50 -3.77 -22.38
C SER A 5 18.47 -2.35 -21.81
N VAL A 6 17.32 -1.98 -21.25
CA VAL A 6 17.16 -0.71 -20.54
C VAL A 6 17.06 -1.03 -19.06
N VAL A 7 17.79 -0.31 -18.25
CA VAL A 7 17.80 -0.45 -16.81
C VAL A 7 17.60 0.91 -16.16
N THR A 8 16.68 0.97 -15.20
CA THR A 8 16.41 2.19 -14.44
C THR A 8 16.55 1.90 -12.96
N TYR A 9 17.25 2.75 -12.23
CA TYR A 9 17.42 2.58 -10.78
C TYR A 9 17.80 3.89 -10.09
N ALA A 10 17.44 4.01 -8.82
CA ALA A 10 18.00 5.00 -7.91
C ALA A 10 19.15 4.33 -7.14
N PRO A 11 20.38 4.89 -7.14
CA PRO A 11 21.54 4.26 -6.54
C PRO A 11 21.38 4.03 -5.04
N VAL A 12 21.61 2.80 -4.61
CA VAL A 12 21.67 2.40 -3.20
C VAL A 12 22.80 1.40 -3.00
N SER A 13 23.54 1.54 -1.89
CA SER A 13 24.59 0.58 -1.55
C SER A 13 23.98 -0.77 -1.15
N GLU A 14 24.73 -1.85 -1.31
CA GLU A 14 24.31 -3.22 -0.98
C GLU A 14 23.75 -3.37 0.44
N ASN A 15 24.27 -2.60 1.40
CA ASN A 15 23.81 -2.59 2.79
C ASN A 15 22.73 -1.53 3.07
N GLY A 16 22.27 -0.78 2.07
CA GLY A 16 21.26 0.25 2.21
C GLY A 16 21.70 1.55 2.88
N ASN A 17 22.96 1.66 3.33
CA ASN A 17 23.45 2.80 4.12
C ASN A 17 23.76 4.05 3.28
N ALA A 18 24.11 3.88 2.00
CA ALA A 18 24.34 4.98 1.09
C ALA A 18 23.26 5.01 0.01
N ARG A 19 22.60 6.15 -0.12
CA ARG A 19 21.55 6.43 -1.10
C ARG A 19 21.88 7.73 -1.82
N SER A 20 21.37 7.89 -3.04
CA SER A 20 21.59 9.11 -3.81
C SER A 20 20.26 9.74 -4.23
N ASN A 21 20.24 11.07 -4.33
CA ASN A 21 19.17 11.84 -4.94
C ASN A 21 19.30 11.93 -6.47
N ALA A 22 19.72 10.82 -7.08
CA ALA A 22 19.86 10.71 -8.51
C ALA A 22 19.12 9.47 -9.01
N PHE A 23 18.72 9.51 -10.26
CA PHE A 23 18.08 8.41 -10.96
C PHE A 23 18.90 8.08 -12.20
N VAL A 24 19.26 6.82 -12.35
CA VAL A 24 20.04 6.36 -13.50
C VAL A 24 19.12 5.69 -14.51
N TYR A 25 19.23 6.12 -15.75
CA TYR A 25 18.66 5.47 -16.91
C TYR A 25 19.82 4.95 -17.76
N GLY A 26 20.03 3.65 -17.75
CA GLY A 26 21.14 3.00 -18.44
C GLY A 26 20.67 2.19 -19.64
N ILE A 27 21.42 2.27 -20.74
CA ILE A 27 21.25 1.36 -21.88
C ILE A 27 22.45 0.44 -21.94
N CYS A 28 22.23 -0.86 -21.90
CA CYS A 28 23.21 -1.88 -22.17
C CYS A 28 23.01 -2.42 -23.57
N ILE A 29 24.03 -2.31 -24.43
CA ILE A 29 24.01 -2.83 -25.80
C ILE A 29 25.04 -3.94 -25.88
N GLU A 30 24.63 -5.13 -26.25
CA GLU A 30 25.49 -6.30 -26.42
C GLU A 30 25.46 -6.78 -27.89
N ASN A 31 26.61 -7.06 -28.45
CA ASN A 31 26.72 -7.65 -29.77
C ASN A 31 26.62 -9.18 -29.70
N ILE A 32 25.42 -9.70 -29.94
CA ILE A 32 25.14 -11.15 -29.97
C ILE A 32 25.37 -11.78 -31.34
N SER A 33 26.10 -11.12 -32.24
CA SER A 33 26.46 -11.64 -33.57
C SER A 33 27.91 -12.15 -33.61
N THR A 34 28.27 -12.74 -34.72
CA THR A 34 29.63 -13.29 -34.96
C THR A 34 30.59 -12.30 -35.61
N ARG A 35 30.18 -11.04 -35.80
CA ARG A 35 31.02 -10.01 -36.46
C ARG A 35 30.91 -8.71 -35.68
N GLN A 36 31.92 -7.85 -35.85
CA GLN A 36 31.94 -6.51 -35.29
C GLN A 36 30.73 -5.68 -35.80
N ILE A 37 30.12 -4.93 -34.90
CA ILE A 37 29.02 -3.99 -35.19
C ILE A 37 29.45 -2.60 -34.71
N ASN A 38 29.34 -1.63 -35.60
CA ASN A 38 29.52 -0.20 -35.27
C ASN A 38 28.13 0.48 -35.25
N GLY A 39 27.97 1.41 -34.35
CA GLY A 39 26.68 2.14 -34.23
C GLY A 39 26.81 3.37 -33.37
N THR A 40 25.68 4.05 -33.24
CA THR A 40 25.49 5.19 -32.35
C THR A 40 24.25 4.95 -31.50
N ALA A 41 24.29 5.34 -30.23
CA ALA A 41 23.14 5.32 -29.33
C ALA A 41 22.93 6.72 -28.74
N SER A 42 21.66 7.11 -28.62
CA SER A 42 21.25 8.34 -27.95
C SER A 42 20.07 8.02 -27.07
N ILE A 43 20.11 8.43 -25.81
CA ILE A 43 19.05 8.15 -24.82
C ILE A 43 18.00 9.27 -24.89
N PHE A 44 18.43 10.52 -24.80
CA PHE A 44 17.58 11.71 -24.84
C PHE A 44 18.03 12.63 -25.97
N LYS A 45 17.28 12.67 -27.04
CA LYS A 45 17.73 13.40 -28.23
C LYS A 45 17.43 14.89 -28.20
N GLU A 46 16.43 15.32 -27.44
CA GLU A 46 15.86 16.67 -27.48
C GLU A 46 15.39 17.18 -26.11
N ILE A 47 15.96 16.69 -25.00
CA ILE A 47 15.61 17.18 -23.68
C ILE A 47 16.58 18.28 -23.28
N ASP A 48 16.04 19.45 -22.95
CA ASP A 48 16.81 20.53 -22.34
C ASP A 48 17.43 20.00 -21.03
N PRO A 49 18.75 20.12 -20.82
CA PRO A 49 19.39 19.67 -19.62
C PRO A 49 18.88 20.34 -18.33
N GLU A 50 18.10 21.38 -18.44
CA GLU A 50 17.44 22.07 -17.33
C GLU A 50 15.93 22.10 -17.55
N GLU A 51 15.27 20.96 -17.47
CA GLU A 51 13.82 20.88 -17.63
C GLU A 51 13.12 20.85 -16.27
N GLU A 52 12.04 21.62 -16.14
CA GLU A 52 11.16 21.57 -14.99
C GLU A 52 10.24 20.34 -15.11
N LEU A 53 10.55 19.28 -14.37
CA LEU A 53 9.68 18.10 -14.23
C LEU A 53 8.82 18.25 -12.96
N PHE A 54 7.49 18.24 -13.14
CA PHE A 54 6.52 18.30 -12.04
C PHE A 54 6.67 19.51 -11.09
N GLY A 55 7.14 20.64 -11.63
CA GLY A 55 7.38 21.84 -10.83
C GLY A 55 8.65 21.78 -9.99
N ASN A 56 9.54 20.83 -10.25
CA ASN A 56 10.88 20.78 -9.69
C ASN A 56 11.90 20.86 -10.80
N GLU A 57 12.92 21.67 -10.61
CA GLU A 57 14.06 21.70 -11.49
C GLU A 57 14.83 20.39 -11.39
N VAL A 58 15.13 19.79 -12.54
CA VAL A 58 16.01 18.63 -12.65
C VAL A 58 17.02 18.87 -13.74
N SER A 59 18.17 18.28 -13.60
CA SER A 59 19.24 18.30 -14.61
C SER A 59 19.52 16.90 -15.10
N ILE A 60 19.93 16.77 -16.35
CA ILE A 60 20.22 15.49 -16.97
C ILE A 60 21.69 15.46 -17.41
N LEU A 61 22.41 14.45 -16.95
CA LEU A 61 23.80 14.20 -17.29
C LEU A 61 23.88 12.92 -18.13
N GLN A 62 24.23 13.06 -19.41
CA GLN A 62 24.34 11.93 -20.33
C GLN A 62 25.72 11.29 -20.30
N GLY A 63 25.77 10.00 -20.72
CA GLY A 63 26.87 9.08 -20.58
C GLY A 63 28.27 9.58 -20.97
N SER A 64 28.47 10.10 -22.15
CA SER A 64 29.76 10.62 -22.62
C SER A 64 29.88 12.14 -22.58
N GLY A 65 28.90 12.84 -22.02
CA GLY A 65 28.78 14.30 -22.16
C GLY A 65 28.49 14.74 -23.60
N ARG A 66 28.08 13.83 -24.47
CA ARG A 66 27.69 14.07 -25.86
C ARG A 66 26.26 13.59 -26.09
N GLU A 67 25.56 14.24 -27.01
CA GLU A 67 24.22 13.85 -27.41
C GLU A 67 24.14 12.43 -28.01
N ARG A 68 25.25 11.88 -28.46
CA ARG A 68 25.37 10.55 -29.04
C ARG A 68 26.60 9.84 -28.55
N SER A 69 26.45 8.58 -28.19
CA SER A 69 27.54 7.65 -27.89
C SER A 69 27.81 6.76 -29.09
N GLU A 70 29.01 6.88 -29.68
CA GLU A 70 29.44 6.01 -30.76
C GLU A 70 30.05 4.73 -30.14
N PHE A 71 29.81 3.58 -30.75
CA PHE A 71 30.35 2.33 -30.32
C PHE A 71 30.79 1.44 -31.47
N ALA A 72 31.81 0.60 -31.18
CA ALA A 72 32.29 -0.47 -32.03
C ALA A 72 32.41 -1.72 -31.16
N LEU A 73 31.49 -2.68 -31.31
CA LEU A 73 31.44 -3.87 -30.47
C LEU A 73 31.87 -5.11 -31.24
N ASN A 74 32.88 -5.82 -30.74
CA ASN A 74 33.22 -7.14 -31.19
C ASN A 74 32.13 -8.17 -30.77
N PRO A 75 32.15 -9.40 -31.30
CA PRO A 75 31.26 -10.46 -30.84
C PRO A 75 31.31 -10.65 -29.32
N LEU A 76 30.09 -10.69 -28.67
CA LEU A 76 29.92 -10.83 -27.23
C LEU A 76 30.39 -9.63 -26.38
N GLU A 77 30.82 -8.55 -27.01
CA GLU A 77 31.19 -7.34 -26.33
C GLU A 77 29.94 -6.50 -26.04
N LYS A 78 29.93 -5.84 -24.90
CA LYS A 78 28.86 -4.98 -24.45
C LYS A 78 29.35 -3.58 -24.12
N ILE A 79 28.46 -2.59 -24.25
CA ILE A 79 28.69 -1.23 -23.80
C ILE A 79 27.52 -0.81 -22.89
N TRP A 80 27.87 -0.06 -21.86
CA TRP A 80 26.93 0.55 -20.95
C TRP A 80 26.91 2.06 -21.15
N ILE A 81 25.75 2.63 -21.38
CA ILE A 81 25.54 4.07 -21.62
C ILE A 81 24.59 4.60 -20.55
N PRO A 82 25.10 5.24 -19.47
CA PRO A 82 24.28 5.79 -18.41
C PRO A 82 23.86 7.22 -18.75
N SER A 83 22.63 7.57 -18.36
CA SER A 83 22.18 8.94 -18.16
C SER A 83 21.74 9.10 -16.72
N VAL A 84 22.08 10.21 -16.09
CA VAL A 84 21.76 10.47 -14.68
C VAL A 84 20.87 11.70 -14.61
N ILE A 85 19.70 11.53 -14.04
CA ILE A 85 18.77 12.60 -13.70
C ILE A 85 19.03 12.97 -12.24
N TYR A 86 19.24 14.23 -11.95
CA TYR A 86 19.66 14.69 -10.62
C TYR A 86 19.09 16.07 -10.29
N ALA A 87 19.00 16.37 -9.00
CA ALA A 87 18.56 17.67 -8.53
C ALA A 87 19.63 18.77 -8.76
N PRO A 88 19.24 20.02 -9.07
CA PRO A 88 20.18 21.13 -9.23
C PRO A 88 21.14 21.25 -8.04
N GLY A 89 22.38 21.58 -8.33
CA GLY A 89 23.43 21.69 -7.33
C GLY A 89 24.12 20.37 -6.92
N ARG A 90 23.68 19.23 -7.49
CA ARG A 90 24.27 17.89 -7.19
C ARG A 90 25.13 17.33 -8.34
N TYR A 91 25.72 18.20 -9.15
CA TYR A 91 26.48 17.79 -10.32
C TYR A 91 27.64 16.83 -10.00
N GLU A 92 28.42 17.12 -8.97
CA GLU A 92 29.60 16.28 -8.61
C GLU A 92 29.16 14.87 -8.20
N GLU A 93 28.06 14.76 -7.44
CA GLU A 93 27.48 13.49 -7.06
C GLU A 93 26.96 12.74 -8.29
N ALA A 94 26.20 13.40 -9.16
CA ALA A 94 25.68 12.82 -10.40
C ALA A 94 26.80 12.35 -11.33
N GLU A 95 27.87 13.12 -11.48
CA GLU A 95 29.02 12.76 -12.31
C GLU A 95 29.76 11.53 -11.73
N SER A 96 29.91 11.47 -10.40
CA SER A 96 30.47 10.29 -9.73
C SER A 96 29.62 9.05 -9.98
N ILE A 97 28.28 9.18 -9.90
CA ILE A 97 27.35 8.08 -10.20
C ILE A 97 27.45 7.68 -11.66
N ARG A 98 27.49 8.64 -12.58
CA ARG A 98 27.62 8.38 -14.00
C ARG A 98 28.88 7.59 -14.33
N LEU A 99 30.01 8.00 -13.80
CA LEU A 99 31.32 7.33 -14.02
C LEU A 99 31.37 5.93 -13.42
N ASN A 100 30.62 5.68 -12.36
CA ASN A 100 30.59 4.41 -11.63
C ASN A 100 29.22 3.72 -11.73
N SER A 101 28.46 3.96 -12.79
CA SER A 101 27.06 3.53 -12.89
C SER A 101 26.89 2.01 -12.92
N GLU A 102 27.78 1.23 -13.51
CA GLU A 102 27.75 -0.23 -13.45
C GLU A 102 27.98 -0.73 -12.00
N TYR A 103 28.92 -0.13 -11.28
CA TYR A 103 29.13 -0.45 -9.86
C TYR A 103 27.88 -0.14 -9.03
N TRP A 104 27.27 1.01 -9.22
CA TRP A 104 26.03 1.38 -8.52
C TRP A 104 24.85 0.48 -8.91
N PHE A 105 24.79 0.05 -10.17
CA PHE A 105 23.82 -0.95 -10.59
C PHE A 105 24.00 -2.27 -9.83
N ASP A 106 25.22 -2.79 -9.76
CA ASP A 106 25.51 -4.03 -9.04
C ASP A 106 25.21 -3.92 -7.55
N GLN A 107 25.53 -2.80 -6.92
CA GLN A 107 25.22 -2.53 -5.52
C GLN A 107 23.70 -2.50 -5.29
N THR A 108 22.99 -1.75 -6.10
CA THR A 108 21.51 -1.61 -6.03
C THR A 108 20.83 -2.96 -6.27
N HIS A 109 21.29 -3.69 -7.29
CA HIS A 109 20.78 -5.02 -7.58
C HIS A 109 21.02 -6.00 -6.41
N SER A 110 22.22 -5.98 -5.82
CA SER A 110 22.55 -6.81 -4.65
C SER A 110 21.69 -6.44 -3.45
N TYR A 111 21.47 -5.16 -3.19
CA TYR A 111 20.58 -4.69 -2.13
C TYR A 111 19.18 -5.30 -2.25
N PHE A 112 18.55 -5.17 -3.42
CA PHE A 112 17.23 -5.72 -3.66
C PHE A 112 17.20 -7.25 -3.62
N ARG A 113 18.19 -7.92 -4.18
CA ARG A 113 18.31 -9.38 -4.09
C ARG A 113 18.45 -9.87 -2.66
N ASN A 114 19.16 -9.16 -1.81
CA ASN A 114 19.29 -9.49 -0.40
C ASN A 114 17.96 -9.35 0.35
N ILE A 115 17.15 -8.34 0.01
CA ILE A 115 15.81 -8.15 0.58
C ILE A 115 14.87 -9.26 0.09
N ILE A 116 14.76 -9.44 -1.21
CA ILE A 116 13.81 -10.36 -1.84
C ILE A 116 14.21 -11.81 -1.59
N GLY A 117 15.50 -12.12 -1.63
CA GLY A 117 16.03 -13.47 -1.45
C GLY A 117 15.74 -14.10 -0.08
N ARG A 118 15.29 -13.31 0.89
CA ARG A 118 14.85 -13.81 2.21
C ARG A 118 13.52 -14.57 2.15
N LEU A 119 12.72 -14.40 1.08
CA LEU A 119 11.40 -14.98 0.92
C LEU A 119 11.24 -15.76 -0.40
N MET A 120 12.29 -16.41 -0.89
CA MET A 120 12.21 -17.14 -2.16
C MET A 120 11.17 -18.27 -2.12
N VAL A 121 10.19 -18.18 -3.02
CA VAL A 121 9.24 -19.26 -3.31
C VAL A 121 9.86 -20.11 -4.44
N GLU A 122 10.59 -21.15 -4.07
CA GLU A 122 11.34 -22.01 -5.04
C GLU A 122 10.43 -22.83 -5.99
N LYS A 123 9.15 -22.98 -5.66
CA LYS A 123 8.27 -23.94 -6.34
C LYS A 123 7.65 -23.44 -7.65
N ASN A 124 7.49 -22.15 -7.84
CA ASN A 124 6.86 -21.59 -9.03
C ASN A 124 7.62 -20.33 -9.49
N PRO A 125 8.38 -20.43 -10.61
CA PRO A 125 9.17 -19.29 -11.09
C PRO A 125 8.33 -18.06 -11.47
N VAL A 126 7.08 -18.26 -11.90
CA VAL A 126 6.18 -17.16 -12.28
C VAL A 126 5.71 -16.41 -11.03
N GLU A 127 5.31 -17.12 -9.97
CA GLU A 127 4.95 -16.52 -8.70
C GLU A 127 6.15 -15.80 -8.07
N GLY A 128 7.34 -16.41 -8.15
CA GLY A 128 8.58 -15.79 -7.68
C GLY A 128 8.88 -14.47 -8.40
N ALA A 129 8.78 -14.44 -9.72
CA ALA A 129 8.99 -13.24 -10.52
C ALA A 129 7.93 -12.15 -10.23
N LEU A 130 6.67 -12.55 -10.05
CA LEU A 130 5.61 -11.62 -9.67
C LEU A 130 5.83 -11.02 -8.27
N PHE A 131 6.20 -11.87 -7.31
CA PHE A 131 6.53 -11.42 -5.97
C PHE A 131 7.69 -10.43 -5.97
N GLU A 132 8.79 -10.75 -6.67
CA GLU A 132 9.93 -9.87 -6.85
C GLU A 132 9.50 -8.52 -7.44
N ARG A 133 8.72 -8.55 -8.50
CA ARG A 133 8.18 -7.35 -9.15
C ARG A 133 7.33 -6.52 -8.19
N SER A 134 6.44 -7.16 -7.44
CA SER A 134 5.53 -6.49 -6.51
C SER A 134 6.31 -5.80 -5.37
N VAL A 135 7.32 -6.45 -4.81
CA VAL A 135 8.18 -5.84 -3.78
C VAL A 135 8.95 -4.65 -4.35
N MET A 136 9.45 -4.76 -5.58
CA MET A 136 10.12 -3.64 -6.25
C MET A 136 9.17 -2.46 -6.50
N GLN A 137 7.93 -2.72 -6.90
CA GLN A 137 6.92 -1.68 -7.07
C GLN A 137 6.56 -1.01 -5.74
N CYS A 138 6.41 -1.78 -4.67
CA CYS A 138 6.20 -1.24 -3.32
C CYS A 138 7.36 -0.32 -2.92
N PHE A 139 8.59 -0.75 -3.13
CA PHE A 139 9.76 0.07 -2.82
C PHE A 139 9.79 1.38 -3.64
N ASN A 140 9.51 1.30 -4.94
CA ASN A 140 9.48 2.46 -5.83
C ASN A 140 8.35 3.44 -5.51
N ALA A 141 7.28 2.99 -4.86
CA ALA A 141 6.20 3.86 -4.41
C ALA A 141 6.60 4.73 -3.21
N ILE A 142 7.64 4.35 -2.45
CA ILE A 142 8.09 5.07 -1.26
C ILE A 142 9.10 6.15 -1.66
N ALA A 143 8.76 7.41 -1.39
CA ALA A 143 9.67 8.53 -1.58
C ALA A 143 10.51 8.76 -0.33
N MET A 144 11.84 8.79 -0.52
CA MET A 144 12.80 9.06 0.55
C MET A 144 13.75 10.19 0.14
N ASN A 145 14.19 10.98 1.13
CA ASN A 145 15.26 11.96 0.94
C ASN A 145 16.65 11.30 0.99
N ALA A 146 17.70 12.11 0.76
CA ALA A 146 19.09 11.62 0.78
C ALA A 146 19.53 11.11 2.16
N GLU A 147 18.91 11.60 3.21
CA GLU A 147 19.14 11.19 4.59
C GLU A 147 18.47 9.85 4.92
N GLY A 148 17.69 9.30 3.96
CA GLY A 148 16.97 8.05 4.10
C GLY A 148 15.72 8.16 4.97
N GLU A 149 15.14 9.35 5.07
CA GLU A 149 13.86 9.59 5.74
C GLU A 149 12.73 9.45 4.73
N VAL A 150 11.62 8.89 5.13
CA VAL A 150 10.40 8.85 4.33
C VAL A 150 9.80 10.25 4.26
N VAL A 151 9.57 10.73 3.05
CA VAL A 151 9.01 12.07 2.80
C VAL A 151 7.67 12.03 2.08
N GLY A 152 7.22 10.86 1.68
CA GLY A 152 5.93 10.68 1.04
C GLY A 152 5.90 9.47 0.13
N SER A 153 5.07 9.55 -0.89
CA SER A 153 4.88 8.50 -1.89
C SER A 153 5.18 9.05 -3.29
N ASN A 154 5.78 8.23 -4.13
CA ASN A 154 5.90 8.46 -5.56
C ASN A 154 4.65 8.05 -6.33
N TRP A 155 3.64 7.54 -5.63
CA TRP A 155 2.39 7.17 -6.22
C TRP A 155 1.55 8.40 -6.58
N GLY A 156 0.94 8.34 -7.72
CA GLY A 156 0.05 9.36 -8.22
C GLY A 156 -0.06 9.27 -9.73
N SER A 157 -1.21 9.62 -10.29
CA SER A 157 -1.38 9.70 -11.74
C SER A 157 -0.67 10.92 -12.30
N PHE A 158 0.07 10.72 -13.37
CA PHE A 158 0.62 11.85 -14.15
C PHE A 158 -0.52 12.67 -14.78
N PRO A 159 -0.54 14.00 -14.69
CA PRO A 159 0.43 14.91 -14.05
C PRO A 159 0.12 15.25 -12.57
N ALA A 160 -0.74 14.51 -11.90
CA ALA A 160 -1.21 14.82 -10.55
C ALA A 160 -0.27 14.32 -9.43
N THR A 161 1.01 14.32 -9.68
CA THR A 161 2.06 13.76 -8.79
C THR A 161 2.24 14.47 -7.44
N ARG A 162 1.49 15.52 -7.18
CA ARG A 162 1.50 16.21 -5.86
C ARG A 162 0.55 15.58 -4.85
N GLN A 163 -0.22 14.61 -5.25
CA GLN A 163 -1.22 13.95 -4.43
C GLN A 163 -0.63 12.66 -3.85
N ILE A 164 -0.59 12.57 -2.53
CA ILE A 164 -0.18 11.37 -1.82
C ILE A 164 -1.44 10.63 -1.40
N TRP A 165 -1.58 9.42 -1.89
CA TRP A 165 -2.65 8.52 -1.50
C TRP A 165 -2.19 7.66 -0.34
N MET A 166 -2.83 7.82 0.81
CA MET A 166 -2.40 7.17 2.05
C MET A 166 -2.43 5.64 1.95
N LYS A 167 -3.47 5.09 1.35
CA LYS A 167 -3.65 3.65 1.15
C LYS A 167 -2.49 3.01 0.40
N ASP A 168 -2.16 3.58 -0.75
CA ASP A 168 -1.12 3.03 -1.61
C ASP A 168 0.20 2.98 -0.89
N MET A 169 0.49 4.04 -0.14
CA MET A 169 1.68 4.12 0.69
C MET A 169 1.63 3.10 1.84
N TYR A 170 0.50 2.93 2.51
CA TYR A 170 0.33 1.95 3.58
C TYR A 170 0.60 0.52 3.07
N TYR A 171 -0.04 0.12 1.98
CA TYR A 171 0.18 -1.19 1.37
C TYR A 171 1.62 -1.38 0.88
N ALA A 172 2.25 -0.32 0.36
CA ALA A 172 3.65 -0.37 -0.06
C ALA A 172 4.61 -0.69 1.11
N PHE A 173 4.27 -0.31 2.35
CA PHE A 173 5.08 -0.62 3.52
C PHE A 173 4.87 -2.02 4.09
N LEU A 174 3.72 -2.65 3.87
CA LEU A 174 3.39 -3.95 4.51
C LEU A 174 4.42 -5.06 4.25
N PRO A 175 4.95 -5.25 3.03
CA PRO A 175 6.01 -6.24 2.81
C PRO A 175 7.27 -5.97 3.64
N PHE A 176 7.56 -4.71 3.90
CA PHE A 176 8.79 -4.29 4.60
C PHE A 176 8.73 -4.51 6.11
N CYS A 177 7.56 -4.76 6.70
CA CYS A 177 7.47 -5.19 8.08
C CYS A 177 8.32 -6.45 8.36
N LEU A 178 8.49 -7.31 7.34
CA LEU A 178 9.32 -8.50 7.40
C LEU A 178 10.65 -8.35 6.66
N LEU A 179 10.63 -7.71 5.48
CA LEU A 179 11.78 -7.66 4.59
C LEU A 179 12.81 -6.61 4.98
N GLU A 180 12.33 -5.45 5.41
CA GLU A 180 13.16 -4.28 5.77
C GLU A 180 12.49 -3.49 6.91
N PRO A 181 12.49 -4.03 8.15
CA PRO A 181 11.72 -3.45 9.26
C PRO A 181 12.07 -1.99 9.56
N ASP A 182 13.31 -1.59 9.36
CA ASP A 182 13.74 -0.19 9.57
C ASP A 182 13.01 0.76 8.62
N LEU A 183 12.74 0.33 7.38
CA LEU A 183 11.95 1.09 6.43
C LEU A 183 10.48 1.14 6.85
N ALA A 184 9.91 0.03 7.32
CA ALA A 184 8.54 0.00 7.82
C ALA A 184 8.35 0.91 9.06
N TRP A 185 9.31 0.94 9.97
CA TRP A 185 9.31 1.86 11.10
C TRP A 185 9.33 3.33 10.68
N LYS A 186 10.14 3.68 9.68
CA LYS A 186 10.16 5.04 9.10
C LYS A 186 8.83 5.41 8.45
N GLY A 187 8.19 4.45 7.80
CA GLY A 187 6.84 4.61 7.26
C GLY A 187 5.81 4.85 8.36
N ALA A 188 5.87 4.07 9.43
CA ALA A 188 5.00 4.27 10.60
C ALA A 188 5.19 5.65 11.23
N GLU A 189 6.43 6.11 11.40
CA GLU A 189 6.74 7.46 11.88
C GLU A 189 6.11 8.54 10.97
N TRP A 190 6.26 8.38 9.65
CA TRP A 190 5.67 9.31 8.70
C TRP A 190 4.14 9.37 8.84
N PHE A 191 3.45 8.23 8.89
CA PHE A 191 2.00 8.20 9.08
C PHE A 191 1.54 8.79 10.42
N VAL A 192 2.29 8.54 11.49
CA VAL A 192 1.98 9.11 12.81
C VAL A 192 2.03 10.64 12.78
N HIS A 193 2.98 11.23 12.05
CA HIS A 193 3.13 12.68 11.96
C HIS A 193 2.22 13.32 10.90
N TYR A 194 2.07 12.69 9.75
CA TYR A 194 1.44 13.28 8.56
C TYR A 194 0.14 12.59 8.12
N GLY A 195 -0.31 11.56 8.83
CA GLY A 195 -1.57 10.88 8.53
C GLY A 195 -2.76 11.85 8.51
N VAL A 196 -3.72 11.57 7.62
CA VAL A 196 -4.84 12.49 7.36
C VAL A 196 -5.84 12.46 8.51
N ARG A 197 -5.92 13.55 9.25
CA ARG A 197 -6.89 13.79 10.32
C ARG A 197 -7.49 15.18 10.19
N PRO A 198 -8.15 15.49 9.06
CA PRO A 198 -8.62 16.84 8.79
C PRO A 198 -9.74 17.24 9.75
N LYS A 199 -9.73 18.52 10.12
CA LYS A 199 -10.76 19.18 10.95
C LYS A 199 -11.29 20.40 10.20
N GLY A 200 -12.55 20.75 10.43
CA GLY A 200 -13.16 21.94 9.87
C GLY A 200 -14.36 21.66 9.00
N ASP A 201 -14.91 22.70 8.37
CA ASP A 201 -16.25 22.69 7.75
C ASP A 201 -16.49 21.64 6.66
N LYS A 202 -15.41 21.21 5.97
CA LYS A 202 -15.51 20.20 4.91
C LYS A 202 -15.21 18.80 5.37
N CYS A 203 -14.53 18.64 6.50
CA CYS A 203 -14.00 17.39 6.98
C CYS A 203 -14.13 17.34 8.51
N GLU A 204 -15.34 17.44 9.00
CA GLU A 204 -15.63 17.37 10.42
C GLU A 204 -15.12 16.05 11.00
N GLY A 205 -14.44 16.08 12.12
CA GLY A 205 -14.22 14.90 12.91
C GLY A 205 -12.78 14.51 13.23
N GLY A 206 -11.77 15.14 12.67
CA GLY A 206 -10.40 14.75 12.99
C GLY A 206 -10.17 13.25 12.73
N VAL A 207 -10.03 12.44 13.77
CA VAL A 207 -9.81 10.99 13.65
C VAL A 207 -10.99 10.26 13.02
N THR A 208 -12.22 10.72 13.19
CA THR A 208 -13.42 10.12 12.60
C THR A 208 -13.62 10.48 11.12
N HIS A 209 -12.77 11.35 10.58
CA HIS A 209 -12.76 11.56 9.13
C HIS A 209 -12.51 10.23 8.42
N SER A 210 -11.43 9.53 8.81
CA SER A 210 -11.16 8.14 8.43
C SER A 210 -10.36 7.48 9.57
N LEU A 211 -10.94 6.54 10.26
CA LEU A 211 -10.27 5.82 11.34
C LEU A 211 -9.05 5.03 10.82
N GLY A 212 -9.18 4.37 9.67
CA GLY A 212 -8.10 3.66 9.04
C GLY A 212 -6.89 4.57 8.79
N ASN A 213 -7.09 5.65 8.02
CA ASN A 213 -6.02 6.62 7.75
C ASN A 213 -5.43 7.25 9.03
N SER A 214 -6.28 7.50 10.04
CA SER A 214 -5.81 8.08 11.31
C SER A 214 -4.94 7.11 12.11
N LEU A 215 -5.19 5.82 11.97
CA LEU A 215 -4.51 4.75 12.69
C LEU A 215 -3.39 4.08 11.89
N ALA A 216 -3.22 4.39 10.61
CA ALA A 216 -2.27 3.71 9.72
C ALA A 216 -0.85 3.61 10.30
N GLY A 217 -0.36 4.67 10.94
CA GLY A 217 0.95 4.67 11.61
C GLY A 217 1.03 3.72 12.79
N ILE A 218 -0.05 3.59 13.58
CA ILE A 218 -0.11 2.69 14.73
C ILE A 218 -0.25 1.24 14.27
N LEU A 219 -1.07 0.99 13.23
CA LEU A 219 -1.22 -0.33 12.62
C LEU A 219 0.11 -0.82 12.06
N LEU A 220 0.80 0.02 11.28
CA LEU A 220 2.08 -0.33 10.68
C LEU A 220 3.17 -0.55 11.75
N ALA A 221 3.21 0.28 12.80
CA ALA A 221 4.10 0.10 13.94
C ALA A 221 3.83 -1.23 14.66
N GLY A 222 2.55 -1.54 14.91
CA GLY A 222 2.14 -2.80 15.54
C GLY A 222 2.53 -4.02 14.73
N ILE A 223 2.23 -4.04 13.43
CA ILE A 223 2.60 -5.13 12.53
C ILE A 223 4.12 -5.30 12.46
N THR A 224 4.88 -4.19 12.39
CA THR A 224 6.35 -4.23 12.37
C THR A 224 6.90 -4.79 13.68
N PHE A 225 6.32 -4.40 14.82
CA PHE A 225 6.70 -4.91 16.13
C PHE A 225 6.40 -6.41 16.27
N GLU A 226 5.18 -6.84 15.92
CA GLU A 226 4.79 -8.27 15.90
C GLU A 226 5.72 -9.11 15.01
N SER A 227 6.11 -8.57 13.86
CA SER A 227 6.96 -9.29 12.90
C SER A 227 8.40 -9.47 13.38
N THR A 228 8.90 -8.58 14.24
CA THR A 228 10.32 -8.54 14.60
C THR A 228 10.61 -8.70 16.08
N GLY A 229 9.66 -8.41 16.95
CA GLY A 229 9.87 -8.27 18.39
C GLY A 229 10.78 -7.11 18.79
N LYS A 230 11.12 -6.21 17.84
CA LYS A 230 12.10 -5.14 18.07
C LYS A 230 11.41 -3.79 18.18
N ALA A 231 11.65 -3.11 19.28
CA ALA A 231 11.08 -1.79 19.58
C ALA A 231 12.13 -0.68 19.67
N GLU A 232 13.40 -0.95 19.36
CA GLU A 232 14.50 0.01 19.52
C GLU A 232 14.22 1.29 18.73
N PHE A 233 13.62 1.20 17.53
CA PHE A 233 13.24 2.37 16.75
C PHE A 233 12.27 3.26 17.54
N LEU A 234 11.22 2.66 18.09
CA LEU A 234 10.19 3.38 18.82
C LEU A 234 10.72 3.94 20.15
N ILE A 235 11.56 3.17 20.86
CA ILE A 235 12.21 3.62 22.12
C ILE A 235 13.11 4.83 21.84
N ASN A 236 13.82 4.85 20.72
CA ASN A 236 14.70 5.96 20.34
C ASN A 236 13.95 7.16 19.72
N LYS A 237 12.64 7.04 19.50
CA LYS A 237 11.77 8.08 18.93
C LYS A 237 10.59 8.40 19.89
N PRO A 238 10.87 8.97 21.08
CA PRO A 238 9.84 9.22 22.09
C PRO A 238 8.74 10.17 21.59
N GLU A 239 9.06 11.07 20.65
CA GLU A 239 8.07 11.97 20.03
C GLU A 239 7.05 11.21 19.18
N MET A 240 7.49 10.22 18.40
CA MET A 240 6.60 9.32 17.67
C MET A 240 5.64 8.60 18.63
N PHE A 241 6.18 7.99 19.69
CA PHE A 241 5.37 7.28 20.68
C PHE A 241 4.39 8.20 21.41
N SER A 242 4.83 9.42 21.79
CA SER A 242 3.94 10.43 22.34
C SER A 242 2.80 10.79 21.39
N LYS A 243 3.10 10.91 20.10
CA LYS A 243 2.09 11.20 19.08
C LYS A 243 1.13 10.03 18.87
N MET A 244 1.59 8.79 18.90
CA MET A 244 0.73 7.61 18.88
C MET A 244 -0.28 7.63 20.02
N ASN A 245 0.17 7.95 21.24
CA ASN A 245 -0.72 8.10 22.41
C ASN A 245 -1.75 9.21 22.21
N GLN A 246 -1.37 10.36 21.67
CA GLN A 246 -2.31 11.43 21.35
C GLN A 246 -3.40 10.99 20.37
N ILE A 247 -3.01 10.24 19.33
CA ILE A 247 -3.98 9.68 18.37
C ILE A 247 -4.94 8.72 19.07
N MET A 248 -4.42 7.83 19.92
CA MET A 248 -5.27 6.91 20.68
C MET A 248 -6.20 7.63 21.63
N ASP A 249 -5.75 8.65 22.31
CA ASP A 249 -6.60 9.49 23.18
C ASP A 249 -7.72 10.15 22.36
N GLU A 250 -7.43 10.69 21.16
CA GLU A 250 -8.45 11.24 20.26
C GLU A 250 -9.46 10.18 19.80
N VAL A 251 -9.00 8.97 19.49
CA VAL A 251 -9.87 7.85 19.10
C VAL A 251 -10.78 7.45 20.26
N GLU A 252 -10.24 7.34 21.47
CA GLU A 252 -11.05 6.98 22.65
C GLU A 252 -12.16 8.01 22.95
N HIS A 253 -11.91 9.29 22.69
CA HIS A 253 -12.90 10.36 22.90
C HIS A 253 -14.11 10.29 21.93
N VAL A 254 -13.98 9.60 20.80
CA VAL A 254 -15.06 9.46 19.83
C VAL A 254 -15.81 8.12 19.96
N GLU A 255 -15.46 7.30 20.95
CA GLU A 255 -16.22 6.08 21.28
C GLU A 255 -17.68 6.43 21.60
N ASN A 256 -18.61 5.76 20.95
CA ASN A 256 -20.00 5.84 21.38
C ASN A 256 -20.21 4.96 22.61
N ALA A 257 -20.53 5.58 23.74
CA ALA A 257 -20.65 4.90 25.03
C ALA A 257 -21.76 3.83 25.06
N GLU A 258 -22.85 4.01 24.29
CA GLU A 258 -23.98 3.07 24.25
C GLU A 258 -23.65 1.88 23.34
N ASP A 259 -22.98 2.13 22.23
CA ASP A 259 -22.66 1.10 21.24
C ASP A 259 -21.31 0.45 21.49
N SER A 260 -20.38 1.13 22.16
CA SER A 260 -18.97 0.75 22.29
C SER A 260 -18.29 0.55 20.92
N LEU A 261 -18.72 1.33 19.93
CA LEU A 261 -18.23 1.36 18.56
C LEU A 261 -17.73 2.76 18.21
N TYR A 262 -16.94 2.83 17.18
CA TYR A 262 -16.24 4.04 16.72
C TYR A 262 -16.80 4.46 15.35
N PRO A 263 -17.31 5.69 15.20
CA PRO A 263 -17.82 6.17 13.92
C PRO A 263 -16.68 6.52 12.96
N SER A 264 -16.88 6.26 11.67
CA SER A 264 -16.00 6.71 10.60
C SER A 264 -16.82 7.30 9.47
N ILE A 265 -16.37 8.45 8.90
CA ILE A 265 -17.07 9.09 7.77
C ILE A 265 -16.58 8.48 6.46
N TRP A 266 -15.26 8.31 6.35
CA TRP A 266 -14.61 7.74 5.18
C TRP A 266 -13.92 6.44 5.54
N ILE A 267 -13.85 5.53 4.59
CA ILE A 267 -12.95 4.38 4.64
C ILE A 267 -11.55 4.87 4.28
N SER A 268 -11.38 5.41 3.13
CA SER A 268 -10.26 6.24 2.69
C SER A 268 -10.75 7.18 1.60
N ASP A 269 -10.86 6.74 0.36
CA ASP A 269 -11.43 7.51 -0.75
C ASP A 269 -12.94 7.32 -0.89
N ALA A 270 -13.50 6.30 -0.25
CA ALA A 270 -14.91 5.99 -0.27
C ALA A 270 -15.56 6.34 1.08
N LEU A 271 -16.85 6.72 1.03
CA LEU A 271 -17.64 6.90 2.23
C LEU A 271 -17.81 5.58 2.96
N ALA A 272 -17.63 5.59 4.28
CA ALA A 272 -17.96 4.45 5.11
C ALA A 272 -19.45 4.16 5.05
N LEU A 273 -19.80 2.88 4.99
CA LEU A 273 -21.18 2.45 4.98
C LEU A 273 -21.76 2.47 6.41
N GLY A 274 -22.81 3.26 6.63
CA GLY A 274 -23.43 3.46 7.92
C GLY A 274 -22.64 4.36 8.86
N LYS A 275 -23.11 4.48 10.10
CA LYS A 275 -22.44 5.23 11.15
C LYS A 275 -21.15 4.52 11.61
N TYR A 276 -21.22 3.20 11.69
CA TYR A 276 -20.12 2.34 12.11
C TYR A 276 -19.77 1.39 10.97
N HIS A 277 -18.57 1.50 10.47
CA HIS A 277 -18.00 0.62 9.46
C HIS A 277 -17.21 -0.49 10.14
N THR A 278 -17.39 -1.74 9.74
CA THR A 278 -16.80 -2.90 10.40
C THR A 278 -15.28 -2.90 10.29
N GLY A 279 -14.73 -2.75 9.08
CA GLY A 279 -13.29 -2.70 8.87
C GLY A 279 -12.61 -1.57 9.64
N SER A 280 -13.24 -0.38 9.67
CA SER A 280 -12.72 0.74 10.48
C SER A 280 -12.68 0.43 11.97
N ASN A 281 -13.68 -0.28 12.51
CA ASN A 281 -13.69 -0.71 13.91
C ASN A 281 -12.67 -1.82 14.18
N ILE A 282 -12.38 -2.66 13.19
CA ILE A 282 -11.29 -3.65 13.27
C ILE A 282 -9.92 -2.96 13.30
N CYS A 283 -9.72 -1.87 12.55
CA CYS A 283 -8.52 -1.05 12.67
C CYS A 283 -8.35 -0.49 14.09
N VAL A 284 -9.42 0.00 14.71
CA VAL A 284 -9.38 0.47 16.12
C VAL A 284 -9.05 -0.68 17.06
N TRP A 285 -9.67 -1.85 16.87
CA TRP A 285 -9.38 -3.06 17.64
C TRP A 285 -7.90 -3.45 17.51
N LYS A 286 -7.37 -3.50 16.30
CA LYS A 286 -5.96 -3.82 16.04
C LYS A 286 -5.02 -2.78 16.65
N ALA A 287 -5.36 -1.50 16.57
CA ALA A 287 -4.58 -0.45 17.20
C ALA A 287 -4.52 -0.60 18.73
N PHE A 288 -5.63 -0.97 19.40
CA PHE A 288 -5.61 -1.30 20.82
C PHE A 288 -4.74 -2.52 21.13
N GLN A 289 -4.81 -3.57 20.32
CA GLN A 289 -3.95 -4.75 20.48
C GLN A 289 -2.47 -4.37 20.33
N SER A 290 -2.12 -3.64 19.29
CA SER A 290 -0.75 -3.18 19.03
C SER A 290 -0.21 -2.30 20.16
N MET A 291 -1.04 -1.39 20.69
CA MET A 291 -0.64 -0.57 21.84
C MET A 291 -0.47 -1.41 23.12
N ALA A 292 -1.32 -2.41 23.33
CA ALA A 292 -1.16 -3.33 24.47
C ALA A 292 0.16 -4.08 24.40
N GLU A 293 0.50 -4.65 23.25
CA GLU A 293 1.75 -5.37 23.02
C GLU A 293 2.97 -4.46 23.17
N ILE A 294 2.95 -3.28 22.54
CA ILE A 294 4.04 -2.30 22.65
C ILE A 294 4.25 -1.87 24.12
N TYR A 295 3.17 -1.57 24.85
CA TYR A 295 3.31 -1.18 26.26
C TYR A 295 3.81 -2.34 27.14
N GLY A 296 3.33 -3.56 26.89
CA GLY A 296 3.75 -4.74 27.66
C GLY A 296 5.19 -5.15 27.39
N ASP A 297 5.51 -5.35 26.14
CA ASP A 297 6.75 -6.02 25.74
C ASP A 297 7.91 -5.04 25.50
N ALA A 298 7.62 -3.82 25.01
CA ALA A 298 8.65 -2.83 24.74
C ALA A 298 8.91 -1.89 25.94
N PHE A 299 7.84 -1.43 26.59
CA PHE A 299 7.94 -0.45 27.67
C PHE A 299 7.73 -1.05 29.07
N HIS A 300 7.36 -2.33 29.18
CA HIS A 300 7.10 -3.04 30.43
C HIS A 300 6.07 -2.35 31.34
N ASP A 301 5.10 -1.63 30.75
CA ASP A 301 3.99 -1.01 31.46
C ASP A 301 2.75 -1.91 31.48
N GLY A 302 2.70 -2.83 32.43
CA GLY A 302 1.60 -3.78 32.59
C GLY A 302 0.24 -3.12 32.86
N LYS A 303 0.19 -1.89 33.36
CA LYS A 303 -1.08 -1.18 33.56
C LYS A 303 -1.67 -0.70 32.23
N LYS A 304 -0.85 -0.07 31.40
CA LYS A 304 -1.27 0.36 30.08
C LYS A 304 -1.54 -0.83 29.16
N GLN A 305 -0.74 -1.89 29.25
CA GLN A 305 -1.01 -3.15 28.58
C GLN A 305 -2.41 -3.67 28.90
N ALA A 306 -2.74 -3.84 30.18
CA ALA A 306 -4.03 -4.34 30.62
C ALA A 306 -5.18 -3.39 30.20
N TYR A 307 -4.95 -2.08 30.24
CA TYR A 307 -5.92 -1.09 29.80
C TYR A 307 -6.28 -1.24 28.33
N TYR A 308 -5.30 -1.26 27.42
CA TYR A 308 -5.56 -1.41 26.00
C TYR A 308 -6.09 -2.79 25.61
N ALA A 309 -5.62 -3.84 26.27
CA ALA A 309 -6.16 -5.19 26.09
C ALA A 309 -7.66 -5.29 26.45
N GLU A 310 -8.09 -4.61 27.52
CA GLU A 310 -9.51 -4.57 27.90
C GLU A 310 -10.34 -3.74 26.91
N LYS A 311 -9.79 -2.63 26.38
CA LYS A 311 -10.43 -1.86 25.31
C LYS A 311 -10.63 -2.71 24.05
N ALA A 312 -9.61 -3.44 23.62
CA ALA A 312 -9.70 -4.34 22.48
C ALA A 312 -10.76 -5.41 22.69
N LYS A 313 -10.79 -6.03 23.87
CA LYS A 313 -11.77 -7.06 24.23
C LYS A 313 -13.20 -6.53 24.22
N LYS A 314 -13.42 -5.33 24.79
CA LYS A 314 -14.73 -4.67 24.79
C LYS A 314 -15.21 -4.37 23.38
N LEU A 315 -14.34 -3.81 22.54
CA LEU A 315 -14.67 -3.50 21.16
C LEU A 315 -14.95 -4.77 20.35
N LYS A 316 -14.15 -5.83 20.53
CA LYS A 316 -14.41 -7.11 19.86
C LYS A 316 -15.79 -7.66 20.23
N ALA A 317 -16.17 -7.61 21.50
CA ALA A 317 -17.49 -8.03 21.94
C ALA A 317 -18.62 -7.19 21.29
N ALA A 318 -18.43 -5.87 21.15
CA ALA A 318 -19.40 -4.99 20.51
C ALA A 318 -19.55 -5.28 19.01
N ILE A 319 -18.42 -5.54 18.30
CA ILE A 319 -18.43 -5.93 16.88
C ILE A 319 -19.19 -7.26 16.72
N GLU A 320 -18.87 -8.27 17.53
CA GLU A 320 -19.51 -9.58 17.47
C GLU A 320 -21.03 -9.50 17.75
N ASP A 321 -21.44 -8.66 18.67
CA ASP A 321 -22.87 -8.53 19.05
C ASP A 321 -23.66 -7.69 18.02
N LYS A 322 -23.09 -6.58 17.57
CA LYS A 322 -23.85 -5.56 16.82
C LYS A 322 -23.60 -5.57 15.31
N MET A 323 -22.40 -6.00 14.87
CA MET A 323 -21.99 -5.95 13.46
C MET A 323 -22.09 -7.31 12.76
N THR A 324 -22.96 -8.16 13.26
CA THR A 324 -23.28 -9.44 12.66
C THR A 324 -24.79 -9.59 12.45
N VAL A 325 -25.18 -10.44 11.52
CA VAL A 325 -26.59 -10.72 11.20
C VAL A 325 -26.77 -12.20 10.80
N MET A 326 -27.96 -12.72 10.98
CA MET A 326 -28.36 -14.02 10.44
C MET A 326 -28.94 -13.84 9.04
N VAL A 327 -28.35 -14.47 8.03
CA VAL A 327 -28.87 -14.52 6.65
C VAL A 327 -29.03 -15.99 6.30
N ASP A 328 -30.25 -16.39 5.97
CA ASP A 328 -30.60 -17.78 5.63
C ASP A 328 -30.08 -18.84 6.64
N GLY A 329 -30.17 -18.49 7.93
CA GLY A 329 -29.73 -19.37 9.03
C GLY A 329 -28.21 -19.38 9.26
N LYS A 330 -27.44 -18.58 8.53
CA LYS A 330 -25.99 -18.44 8.68
C LYS A 330 -25.65 -17.09 9.28
N ARG A 331 -24.77 -17.07 10.28
CA ARG A 331 -24.24 -15.83 10.85
C ARG A 331 -23.16 -15.27 9.95
N GLN A 332 -23.23 -13.97 9.67
CA GLN A 332 -22.19 -13.27 8.92
C GLN A 332 -21.97 -11.86 9.43
N TYR A 333 -20.78 -11.30 9.17
CA TYR A 333 -20.51 -9.90 9.44
C TYR A 333 -21.27 -9.01 8.47
N LEU A 334 -21.49 -7.76 8.88
CA LEU A 334 -21.99 -6.67 8.04
C LEU A 334 -20.84 -5.75 7.68
N GLU A 335 -20.92 -5.11 6.52
CA GLU A 335 -19.96 -4.07 6.14
C GLU A 335 -20.09 -2.85 7.05
N GLY A 336 -21.32 -2.51 7.45
CA GLY A 336 -21.59 -1.43 8.37
C GLY A 336 -22.98 -1.47 8.95
N ILE A 337 -23.19 -0.66 9.98
CA ILE A 337 -24.49 -0.51 10.67
C ILE A 337 -24.78 0.95 11.00
N GLY A 338 -26.05 1.24 11.27
CA GLY A 338 -26.55 2.58 11.57
C GLY A 338 -26.96 3.35 10.30
N GLY A 339 -27.56 4.49 10.51
CA GLY A 339 -27.95 5.39 9.41
C GLY A 339 -26.76 6.18 8.87
N VAL A 340 -26.95 6.79 7.71
CA VAL A 340 -25.98 7.75 7.17
C VAL A 340 -26.01 9.02 8.02
N GLU A 341 -24.88 9.41 8.58
CA GLU A 341 -24.74 10.62 9.38
C GLU A 341 -24.91 11.89 8.52
N GLU A 342 -25.24 13.01 9.15
CA GLU A 342 -25.46 14.28 8.44
C GLU A 342 -24.23 14.73 7.64
N SER A 343 -23.04 14.44 8.11
CA SER A 343 -21.80 14.73 7.38
C SER A 343 -21.69 13.91 6.09
N GLN A 344 -22.06 12.63 6.14
CA GLN A 344 -22.12 11.76 4.96
C GLN A 344 -23.21 12.23 4.00
N LYS A 345 -24.37 12.65 4.50
CA LYS A 345 -25.46 13.18 3.68
C LYS A 345 -25.08 14.43 2.88
N ARG A 346 -24.20 15.28 3.41
CA ARG A 346 -23.67 16.44 2.65
C ARG A 346 -22.87 16.03 1.42
N TRP A 347 -22.13 14.93 1.50
CA TRP A 347 -21.34 14.41 0.38
C TRP A 347 -22.22 13.66 -0.63
N ILE A 348 -23.35 13.13 -0.20
CA ILE A 348 -24.38 12.48 -1.02
C ILE A 348 -25.37 13.51 -1.57
N SER A 349 -25.07 14.79 -1.55
CA SER A 349 -25.96 15.83 -2.06
C SER A 349 -26.25 15.66 -3.55
N GLU A 350 -27.42 16.18 -4.00
CA GLU A 350 -27.87 16.07 -5.39
C GLU A 350 -26.84 16.53 -6.45
N GLU A 351 -25.94 17.45 -6.10
CA GLU A 351 -24.87 17.89 -7.00
C GLU A 351 -23.81 16.81 -7.23
N ASN A 352 -23.49 16.03 -6.23
CA ASN A 352 -22.56 14.90 -6.37
C ASN A 352 -23.23 13.72 -7.07
N TYR A 353 -24.53 13.56 -6.92
CA TYR A 353 -25.34 12.56 -7.59
C TYR A 353 -25.28 12.61 -9.13
N LYS A 354 -25.00 13.74 -9.70
CA LYS A 354 -24.99 13.94 -11.18
C LYS A 354 -23.65 13.63 -11.83
N LYS A 355 -22.64 13.20 -11.06
CA LYS A 355 -21.33 12.87 -11.63
C LYS A 355 -21.27 11.38 -12.00
N PRO A 356 -21.02 11.03 -13.29
CA PRO A 356 -21.12 9.65 -13.77
C PRO A 356 -20.30 8.62 -12.98
N PHE A 357 -19.21 9.03 -12.41
CA PHE A 357 -18.30 8.15 -11.67
C PHE A 357 -18.79 7.80 -10.25
N LEU A 358 -19.78 8.55 -9.75
CA LEU A 358 -20.44 8.31 -8.47
C LEU A 358 -21.68 7.40 -8.60
N ASP A 359 -22.12 7.11 -9.82
CA ASP A 359 -23.41 6.42 -10.04
C ASP A 359 -23.44 5.03 -9.38
N THR A 360 -22.36 4.28 -9.42
CA THR A 360 -22.29 2.95 -8.81
C THR A 360 -22.28 3.04 -7.28
N ALA A 361 -21.46 3.92 -6.72
CA ALA A 361 -21.43 4.18 -5.28
C ALA A 361 -22.78 4.64 -4.73
N LEU A 362 -23.56 5.35 -5.55
CA LEU A 362 -24.86 5.88 -5.19
C LEU A 362 -25.97 4.85 -5.12
N ILE A 363 -25.92 3.81 -5.94
CA ILE A 363 -26.86 2.68 -5.86
C ILE A 363 -26.69 2.00 -4.50
N PHE A 364 -25.47 1.79 -4.06
CA PHE A 364 -25.16 1.26 -2.75
C PHE A 364 -25.65 2.18 -1.63
N LEU A 365 -25.42 3.47 -1.74
CA LEU A 365 -25.83 4.44 -0.75
C LEU A 365 -27.34 4.58 -0.62
N GLN A 366 -28.10 4.36 -1.70
CA GLN A 366 -29.57 4.35 -1.62
C GLN A 366 -30.08 3.19 -0.78
N ASP A 367 -29.50 2.02 -0.88
CA ASP A 367 -29.85 0.88 -0.04
C ASP A 367 -29.43 1.08 1.42
N VAL A 368 -28.28 1.69 1.65
CA VAL A 368 -27.80 2.12 2.98
C VAL A 368 -28.81 3.04 3.66
N ILE A 369 -29.27 4.05 2.95
CA ILE A 369 -30.23 5.04 3.49
C ILE A 369 -31.56 4.37 3.83
N ARG A 370 -31.99 3.40 3.03
CA ARG A 370 -33.27 2.71 3.20
C ARG A 370 -33.28 1.75 4.40
N ASP A 371 -32.29 0.88 4.53
CA ASP A 371 -32.38 -0.29 5.42
C ASP A 371 -31.53 -0.20 6.69
N LYS A 372 -30.62 0.78 6.83
CA LYS A 372 -29.74 1.00 8.00
C LYS A 372 -28.78 -0.14 8.34
N LYS A 373 -28.80 -1.23 7.61
CA LYS A 373 -27.87 -2.36 7.69
C LYS A 373 -27.36 -2.68 6.31
N ILE A 374 -26.05 -2.84 6.19
CA ILE A 374 -25.42 -2.98 4.90
C ILE A 374 -24.50 -4.17 4.90
N ASN A 375 -24.66 -4.97 3.87
CA ASN A 375 -23.89 -6.18 3.70
C ASN A 375 -23.21 -6.23 2.32
N LEU A 376 -22.87 -5.09 1.79
CA LEU A 376 -22.14 -4.96 0.54
C LEU A 376 -20.73 -4.50 0.84
N LEU A 377 -19.76 -5.17 0.26
CA LEU A 377 -18.36 -4.81 0.36
C LEU A 377 -18.10 -3.56 -0.48
N MET A 378 -17.61 -2.51 0.16
CA MET A 378 -17.04 -1.36 -0.53
C MET A 378 -15.57 -1.64 -0.82
N HIS A 379 -15.21 -1.60 -2.06
CA HIS A 379 -13.82 -1.64 -2.46
C HIS A 379 -13.23 -0.27 -2.38
N ASP A 380 -12.05 -0.14 -2.11
CA ASP A 380 -11.32 1.05 -1.80
C ASP A 380 -11.20 1.27 -0.31
N GLY A 381 -11.29 0.16 0.41
CA GLY A 381 -11.28 0.13 1.87
C GLY A 381 -9.91 0.13 2.48
N GLU A 382 -8.89 -0.06 1.68
CA GLU A 382 -7.50 0.07 2.07
C GLU A 382 -7.15 -0.64 3.38
N GLU A 383 -6.47 0.05 4.31
CA GLU A 383 -6.16 -0.49 5.62
C GLU A 383 -7.41 -0.81 6.46
N SER A 384 -8.55 -0.23 6.14
CA SER A 384 -9.83 -0.48 6.82
C SER A 384 -10.79 -1.35 6.03
N ASP A 385 -10.33 -2.07 5.02
CA ASP A 385 -11.15 -3.05 4.32
C ASP A 385 -11.59 -4.18 5.27
N THR A 386 -12.89 -4.46 5.30
CA THR A 386 -13.46 -5.47 6.19
C THR A 386 -12.91 -6.87 5.88
N THR A 387 -12.48 -7.14 4.66
CA THR A 387 -11.85 -8.42 4.29
C THR A 387 -10.48 -8.64 4.93
N LEU A 388 -9.85 -7.60 5.47
CA LEU A 388 -8.56 -7.69 6.18
C LEU A 388 -8.70 -8.22 7.62
N MET A 389 -9.90 -8.58 8.09
CA MET A 389 -10.08 -9.15 9.44
C MET A 389 -9.06 -10.25 9.79
N PRO A 390 -8.83 -11.28 8.95
CA PRO A 390 -7.84 -12.29 9.26
C PRO A 390 -6.40 -11.78 9.15
N PHE A 391 -6.12 -10.84 8.25
CA PHE A 391 -4.80 -10.21 8.12
C PHE A 391 -4.40 -9.49 9.42
N TYR A 392 -5.34 -8.81 10.05
CA TYR A 392 -5.11 -8.16 11.36
C TYR A 392 -5.18 -9.13 12.55
N GLY A 393 -5.44 -10.42 12.32
CA GLY A 393 -5.56 -11.42 13.39
C GLY A 393 -6.86 -11.33 14.19
N TYR A 394 -7.88 -10.62 13.67
CA TYR A 394 -9.18 -10.50 14.34
C TYR A 394 -9.92 -11.85 14.39
N CYS A 395 -9.90 -12.58 13.32
CA CYS A 395 -10.43 -13.94 13.21
C CYS A 395 -9.54 -14.79 12.29
N ASP A 396 -9.79 -16.08 12.27
CA ASP A 396 -9.19 -17.01 11.32
C ASP A 396 -9.84 -16.88 9.93
N TYR A 397 -9.09 -17.21 8.87
CA TYR A 397 -9.60 -17.24 7.48
C TYR A 397 -10.74 -18.25 7.29
N PHE A 398 -10.85 -19.25 8.13
CA PHE A 398 -11.92 -20.25 8.11
C PHE A 398 -13.05 -19.97 9.08
N HIS A 399 -13.00 -18.81 9.77
CA HIS A 399 -14.06 -18.40 10.68
C HIS A 399 -15.40 -18.29 9.94
N GLU A 400 -16.43 -19.01 10.41
CA GLU A 400 -17.69 -19.19 9.69
C GLU A 400 -18.35 -17.85 9.30
N SER A 401 -18.48 -16.93 10.25
CA SER A 401 -19.13 -15.64 10.00
C SER A 401 -18.37 -14.78 8.99
N TYR A 402 -17.05 -14.86 8.98
CA TYR A 402 -16.20 -14.18 8.01
C TYR A 402 -16.38 -14.76 6.61
N ARG A 403 -16.35 -16.08 6.49
CA ARG A 403 -16.54 -16.77 5.21
C ARG A 403 -17.93 -16.51 4.62
N ASN A 404 -18.97 -16.53 5.47
CA ASN A 404 -20.32 -16.24 5.04
C ASN A 404 -20.43 -14.78 4.52
N PHE A 405 -19.78 -13.83 5.21
CA PHE A 405 -19.68 -12.44 4.76
C PHE A 405 -18.98 -12.34 3.40
N VAL A 406 -17.80 -12.92 3.24
CA VAL A 406 -17.04 -12.86 1.99
C VAL A 406 -17.80 -13.55 0.85
N ASN A 407 -18.36 -14.73 1.08
CA ASN A 407 -19.14 -15.44 0.07
C ASN A 407 -20.36 -14.62 -0.38
N PHE A 408 -21.07 -14.02 0.55
CA PHE A 408 -22.20 -13.15 0.23
C PHE A 408 -21.74 -11.94 -0.61
N THR A 409 -20.71 -11.25 -0.19
CA THR A 409 -20.20 -10.06 -0.90
C THR A 409 -19.67 -10.37 -2.27
N VAL A 410 -19.01 -11.52 -2.44
CA VAL A 410 -18.49 -11.96 -3.75
C VAL A 410 -19.63 -12.33 -4.70
N THR A 411 -20.69 -12.99 -4.21
CA THR A 411 -21.77 -13.50 -5.07
C THR A 411 -22.89 -12.49 -5.31
N GLU A 412 -23.20 -11.67 -4.32
CA GLU A 412 -24.36 -10.76 -4.35
C GLU A 412 -23.96 -9.30 -4.68
N ASN A 413 -22.69 -8.99 -4.68
CA ASN A 413 -22.24 -7.63 -4.99
C ASN A 413 -22.43 -7.37 -6.51
N PRO A 414 -23.10 -6.28 -6.91
CA PRO A 414 -23.35 -5.97 -8.32
C PRO A 414 -22.06 -5.66 -9.11
N THR A 415 -20.96 -5.40 -8.43
CA THR A 415 -19.64 -5.24 -9.07
C THR A 415 -18.86 -6.55 -9.16
N TYR A 416 -19.47 -7.67 -8.77
CA TYR A 416 -18.84 -8.99 -8.89
C TYR A 416 -18.49 -9.31 -10.34
N ASP A 417 -17.24 -9.69 -10.54
CA ASP A 417 -16.74 -10.15 -11.83
C ASP A 417 -16.46 -11.65 -11.77
N ALA A 418 -17.23 -12.41 -12.54
CA ALA A 418 -17.12 -13.87 -12.58
C ALA A 418 -15.79 -14.35 -13.19
N GLU A 419 -15.14 -13.55 -14.00
CA GLU A 419 -13.86 -13.90 -14.63
C GLU A 419 -12.73 -13.94 -13.62
N ILE A 420 -12.64 -12.93 -12.75
CA ILE A 420 -11.66 -12.90 -11.66
C ILE A 420 -12.15 -13.56 -10.38
N LYS A 421 -13.41 -14.01 -10.35
CA LYS A 421 -14.09 -14.55 -9.15
C LYS A 421 -13.94 -13.64 -7.94
N GLY A 422 -14.08 -12.36 -8.17
CA GLY A 422 -13.91 -11.31 -7.18
C GLY A 422 -14.69 -10.08 -7.55
N ILE A 423 -14.49 -9.01 -6.83
CA ILE A 423 -15.19 -7.76 -7.04
C ILE A 423 -14.30 -6.82 -7.83
N ARG A 424 -14.87 -6.23 -8.87
CA ARG A 424 -14.24 -5.19 -9.65
C ARG A 424 -14.97 -3.89 -9.40
N TRP A 425 -14.28 -2.92 -8.84
CA TRP A 425 -14.83 -1.58 -8.66
C TRP A 425 -14.41 -0.69 -9.83
N GLY A 426 -15.37 -0.06 -10.48
CA GLY A 426 -15.10 0.78 -11.64
C GLY A 426 -14.27 2.01 -11.29
N GLY A 427 -13.07 2.08 -11.83
CA GLY A 427 -12.23 3.27 -11.83
C GLY A 427 -11.34 3.48 -10.62
N MET A 428 -11.32 2.55 -9.66
CA MET A 428 -10.49 2.69 -8.46
C MET A 428 -9.49 1.55 -8.32
N SER A 429 -8.35 1.87 -7.75
CA SER A 429 -7.14 1.05 -7.73
C SER A 429 -7.21 -0.26 -6.93
N GLY A 430 -8.26 -0.45 -6.19
CA GLY A 430 -8.31 -1.50 -5.20
C GLY A 430 -8.84 -2.86 -5.65
N ALA A 431 -9.35 -2.97 -6.89
CA ALA A 431 -10.15 -4.13 -7.28
C ALA A 431 -9.40 -5.47 -7.23
N THR A 432 -8.11 -5.48 -7.51
CA THR A 432 -7.36 -6.73 -7.61
C THR A 432 -7.02 -7.31 -6.25
N PHE A 433 -6.58 -6.50 -5.30
CA PHE A 433 -6.20 -6.98 -3.97
C PHE A 433 -7.42 -7.45 -3.15
N PRO A 434 -8.49 -6.67 -2.97
CA PRO A 434 -9.70 -7.14 -2.34
C PRO A 434 -10.31 -8.35 -3.04
N GLY A 435 -10.31 -8.38 -4.37
CA GLY A 435 -10.78 -9.52 -5.14
C GLY A 435 -9.97 -10.79 -4.86
N PHE A 436 -8.66 -10.67 -4.75
CA PHE A 436 -7.77 -11.79 -4.40
C PHE A 436 -8.02 -12.29 -2.98
N ILE A 437 -8.08 -11.40 -1.99
CA ILE A 437 -8.40 -11.75 -0.61
C ILE A 437 -9.77 -12.41 -0.52
N SER A 438 -10.78 -11.86 -1.20
CA SER A 438 -12.12 -12.43 -1.27
C SER A 438 -12.11 -13.83 -1.87
N ALA A 439 -11.37 -14.03 -2.96
CA ALA A 439 -11.25 -15.33 -3.61
C ALA A 439 -10.54 -16.38 -2.72
N LEU A 440 -9.50 -15.97 -1.98
CA LEU A 440 -8.85 -16.83 -1.00
C LEU A 440 -9.79 -17.19 0.15
N SER A 441 -10.50 -16.21 0.67
CA SER A 441 -11.40 -16.37 1.82
C SER A 441 -12.66 -17.16 1.49
N ALA A 442 -13.07 -17.22 0.23
CA ALA A 442 -14.18 -18.03 -0.24
C ALA A 442 -13.85 -19.53 -0.33
N ALA A 443 -12.64 -19.95 -0.03
CA ALA A 443 -12.30 -21.38 0.03
C ALA A 443 -13.15 -22.11 1.09
N GLU A 444 -13.65 -23.31 0.76
CA GLU A 444 -14.58 -24.04 1.62
C GLU A 444 -13.88 -24.64 2.87
N ASP A 445 -12.61 -25.02 2.72
CA ASP A 445 -11.80 -25.63 3.74
C ASP A 445 -10.31 -25.34 3.52
N GLU A 446 -9.45 -25.88 4.37
CA GLU A 446 -8.00 -25.71 4.26
C GLU A 446 -7.43 -26.33 2.98
N GLU A 447 -8.00 -27.43 2.48
CA GLU A 447 -7.56 -28.06 1.23
C GLU A 447 -7.90 -27.19 0.03
N SER A 448 -9.13 -26.66 -0.01
CA SER A 448 -9.55 -25.69 -1.03
C SER A 448 -8.77 -24.38 -0.95
N PHE A 449 -8.42 -23.95 0.27
CA PHE A 449 -7.55 -22.78 0.47
C PHE A 449 -6.13 -23.05 -0.02
N ARG A 450 -5.58 -24.24 0.19
CA ARG A 450 -4.28 -24.64 -0.37
C ARG A 450 -4.32 -24.80 -1.89
N GLY A 451 -5.47 -25.18 -2.45
CA GLY A 451 -5.73 -25.23 -3.89
C GLY A 451 -5.83 -23.85 -4.58
N ARG A 452 -5.46 -22.78 -3.87
CA ARG A 452 -5.42 -21.39 -4.38
C ARG A 452 -4.53 -21.16 -5.59
N GLU A 453 -3.65 -22.11 -5.93
CA GLU A 453 -2.78 -22.04 -7.12
C GLU A 453 -3.58 -21.77 -8.42
N GLY A 454 -4.75 -22.37 -8.56
CA GLY A 454 -5.63 -22.09 -9.70
C GLY A 454 -6.15 -20.66 -9.73
N ARG A 455 -6.47 -20.09 -8.57
CA ARG A 455 -6.93 -18.69 -8.43
C ARG A 455 -5.80 -17.69 -8.63
N MET A 456 -4.61 -17.99 -8.11
CA MET A 456 -3.41 -17.22 -8.40
C MET A 456 -3.09 -17.23 -9.89
N THR A 457 -3.18 -18.38 -10.55
CA THR A 457 -2.98 -18.49 -11.99
C THR A 457 -3.99 -17.64 -12.78
N GLU A 458 -5.24 -17.59 -12.34
CA GLU A 458 -6.28 -16.71 -12.93
C GLU A 458 -5.96 -15.23 -12.77
N LEU A 459 -5.54 -14.81 -11.56
CA LEU A 459 -5.12 -13.43 -11.32
C LEU A 459 -3.88 -13.06 -12.14
N LEU A 460 -2.89 -13.95 -12.19
CA LEU A 460 -1.69 -13.77 -13.01
C LEU A 460 -2.01 -13.64 -14.50
N ARG A 461 -3.03 -14.35 -14.99
CA ARG A 461 -3.49 -14.24 -16.37
C ARG A 461 -4.08 -12.86 -16.71
N LEU A 462 -4.57 -12.14 -15.70
CA LEU A 462 -5.10 -10.78 -15.86
C LEU A 462 -4.02 -9.71 -15.74
N ALA A 463 -2.81 -10.08 -15.31
CA ALA A 463 -1.68 -9.16 -15.28
C ALA A 463 -1.24 -8.79 -16.69
N ASP A 464 -0.74 -7.56 -16.87
CA ASP A 464 -0.14 -7.14 -18.12
C ASP A 464 1.19 -7.89 -18.38
N VAL A 465 1.73 -7.73 -19.57
CA VAL A 465 2.98 -8.39 -20.02
C VAL A 465 4.17 -8.12 -19.11
N ASP A 466 4.15 -7.06 -18.36
CA ASP A 466 5.19 -6.70 -17.40
C ASP A 466 4.89 -7.16 -15.96
N GLY A 467 3.78 -7.88 -15.73
CA GLY A 467 3.34 -8.38 -14.43
C GLY A 467 2.63 -7.34 -13.55
N SER A 468 2.27 -6.19 -14.11
CA SER A 468 1.44 -5.21 -13.41
C SER A 468 -0.05 -5.46 -13.63
N TRP A 469 -0.90 -4.92 -12.74
CA TRP A 469 -2.34 -4.86 -12.92
C TRP A 469 -2.77 -3.42 -13.12
N TRP A 470 -3.68 -3.22 -14.03
CA TRP A 470 -4.28 -1.91 -14.23
C TRP A 470 -5.28 -1.60 -13.13
N ALA A 471 -5.26 -0.37 -12.66
CA ALA A 471 -6.38 0.18 -11.93
C ALA A 471 -7.55 0.39 -12.90
N ILE A 472 -8.69 -0.22 -12.64
CA ILE A 472 -9.87 -0.14 -13.49
C ILE A 472 -10.89 0.78 -12.84
#